data_9567a96377482f5fe28f63c94d592652
#
_entry.id   9567a96377482f5fe28f63c94d592652
#
_cell.length_a   1.000
_cell.length_b   1.000
_cell.length_c   1.000
_cell.angle_alpha   90.00
_cell.angle_beta   90.00
_cell.angle_gamma   90.00
#
_symmetry.space_group_name_H-M   'P 1'
#
loop_
_entity.id
_entity.type
_entity.pdbx_description
1 polymer ?
#
loop_
_entity_poly.entity_id
_entity_poly.type
_entity_poly.pdbx_seq_one_letter_code
_entity_poly.pdbx_strand_id
1 'polypeptide(L)'
;PIATVLSCIGESHKLAIHYVIEACAGDTARQTRLTAAINRLALLEMDIMLAYAEKLDRAAISQERQALASDFDRSIASLVQDSDGVRQQLAKQATSADHAARGMIAKTSEVAAASEQSAMAMREAASTAAGLIRAIEDARTEVEASASVATRASEQAGEAVAMSDALSRHAESIESILGLIREIAGQTNLLALNATIEAARAGESGRGFAVVAQEVKSLANETARATDDIAGKITAIQQATRGSVAANQSIQQTIIEVQQSAQRIRDAMDAQAQTVTSITAAVDETALAADSMSSTIASIRNDSGTVASEISVLSQEFSKMGERLQALETAASEFSRRVA
;
A
#
# COMPACT_ATOMS: atom_id res chain seq x y z
N PRO A 1 30.06 15.56 -23.75
CA PRO A 1 29.32 15.77 -22.50
C PRO A 1 27.80 15.61 -22.59
N ILE A 2 27.13 15.93 -23.73
CA ILE A 2 25.67 15.76 -23.86
C ILE A 2 25.26 14.29 -23.71
N ALA A 3 26.02 13.36 -24.30
CA ALA A 3 25.80 11.92 -24.14
C ALA A 3 25.90 11.45 -22.66
N THR A 4 26.80 12.03 -21.88
CA THR A 4 26.99 11.72 -20.47
C THR A 4 25.80 12.20 -19.62
N VAL A 5 25.29 13.40 -19.91
CA VAL A 5 24.09 13.95 -19.22
C VAL A 5 22.85 13.14 -19.55
N LEU A 6 22.64 12.74 -20.81
CA LEU A 6 21.55 11.86 -21.23
C LEU A 6 21.60 10.48 -20.56
N SER A 7 22.81 9.92 -20.39
CA SER A 7 23.01 8.66 -19.67
C SER A 7 22.65 8.79 -18.19
N CYS A 8 23.04 9.88 -17.52
CA CYS A 8 22.72 10.13 -16.11
C CYS A 8 21.18 10.33 -15.91
N ILE A 9 20.53 11.05 -16.82
CA ILE A 9 19.08 11.24 -16.80
C ILE A 9 18.37 9.89 -16.99
N GLY A 10 18.81 9.06 -17.94
CA GLY A 10 18.25 7.72 -18.19
C GLY A 10 18.35 6.78 -16.99
N GLU A 11 19.49 6.75 -16.30
CA GLU A 11 19.67 5.94 -15.07
C GLU A 11 18.84 6.47 -13.90
N SER A 12 18.70 7.78 -13.75
CA SER A 12 17.84 8.40 -12.72
C SER A 12 16.36 8.04 -12.91
N HIS A 13 15.87 8.06 -14.16
CA HIS A 13 14.50 7.66 -14.48
C HIS A 13 14.25 6.17 -14.28
N LYS A 14 15.20 5.33 -14.62
CA LYS A 14 15.16 3.88 -14.40
C LYS A 14 15.05 3.57 -12.89
N LEU A 15 15.82 4.28 -12.06
CA LEU A 15 15.78 4.16 -10.61
C LEU A 15 14.41 4.61 -10.05
N ALA A 16 13.88 5.74 -10.54
CA ALA A 16 12.58 6.25 -10.13
C ALA A 16 11.42 5.29 -10.50
N ILE A 17 11.47 4.68 -11.69
CA ILE A 17 10.49 3.67 -12.12
C ILE A 17 10.57 2.42 -11.22
N HIS A 18 11.76 1.97 -10.88
CA HIS A 18 11.95 0.82 -9.98
C HIS A 18 11.34 1.09 -8.60
N TYR A 19 11.56 2.28 -8.05
CA TYR A 19 10.97 2.71 -6.77
C TYR A 19 9.43 2.77 -6.79
N VAL A 20 8.86 3.25 -7.90
CA VAL A 20 7.40 3.29 -8.12
C VAL A 20 6.81 1.88 -8.16
N ILE A 21 7.52 0.93 -8.80
CA ILE A 21 7.10 -0.47 -8.89
C ILE A 21 7.06 -1.12 -7.50
N GLU A 22 8.09 -0.90 -6.67
CA GLU A 22 8.15 -1.44 -5.29
C GLU A 22 7.11 -0.80 -4.36
N ALA A 23 6.98 0.53 -4.38
CA ALA A 23 6.06 1.26 -3.50
C ALA A 23 4.57 1.06 -3.82
N CYS A 24 4.25 0.60 -5.03
CA CYS A 24 2.89 0.36 -5.49
C CYS A 24 2.58 -1.14 -5.67
N ALA A 25 3.30 -2.04 -5.01
CA ALA A 25 3.07 -3.47 -5.09
C ALA A 25 1.61 -3.82 -4.71
N GLY A 26 0.80 -4.18 -5.73
CA GLY A 26 -0.62 -4.55 -5.59
C GLY A 26 -1.63 -3.61 -6.27
N ASP A 27 -1.24 -2.43 -6.74
CA ASP A 27 -2.11 -1.50 -7.47
C ASP A 27 -1.59 -1.22 -8.89
N THR A 28 -1.98 -2.10 -9.82
CA THR A 28 -1.56 -2.05 -11.23
C THR A 28 -2.02 -0.77 -11.95
N ALA A 29 -3.18 -0.23 -11.57
CA ALA A 29 -3.71 1.00 -12.18
C ALA A 29 -2.92 2.24 -11.73
N ARG A 30 -2.41 2.25 -10.52
CA ARG A 30 -1.56 3.30 -9.96
C ARG A 30 -0.14 3.20 -10.52
N GLN A 31 0.41 1.98 -10.62
CA GLN A 31 1.69 1.69 -11.26
C GLN A 31 1.73 2.24 -12.70
N THR A 32 0.73 1.93 -13.51
CA THR A 32 0.65 2.35 -14.91
C THR A 32 0.61 3.88 -15.04
N ARG A 33 -0.12 4.58 -14.18
CA ARG A 33 -0.23 6.05 -14.21
C ARG A 33 1.07 6.75 -13.84
N LEU A 34 1.76 6.28 -12.80
CA LEU A 34 3.04 6.85 -12.36
C LEU A 34 4.16 6.59 -13.36
N THR A 35 4.25 5.39 -13.92
CA THR A 35 5.22 5.05 -14.96
C THR A 35 5.00 5.88 -16.23
N ALA A 36 3.75 6.12 -16.62
CA ALA A 36 3.43 6.99 -17.74
C ALA A 36 3.83 8.46 -17.50
N ALA A 37 3.69 8.95 -16.27
CA ALA A 37 4.13 10.32 -15.91
C ALA A 37 5.65 10.48 -15.97
N ILE A 38 6.41 9.49 -15.44
CA ILE A 38 7.88 9.48 -15.50
C ILE A 38 8.37 9.43 -16.96
N ASN A 39 7.77 8.57 -17.80
CA ASN A 39 8.13 8.48 -19.22
C ASN A 39 7.85 9.78 -19.98
N ARG A 40 6.76 10.50 -19.65
CA ARG A 40 6.47 11.82 -20.24
C ARG A 40 7.48 12.89 -19.80
N LEU A 41 7.94 12.84 -18.55
CA LEU A 41 8.99 13.72 -18.05
C LEU A 41 10.33 13.49 -18.80
N ALA A 42 10.72 12.23 -19.00
CA ALA A 42 11.91 11.85 -19.73
C ALA A 42 11.88 12.34 -21.20
N LEU A 43 10.73 12.27 -21.86
CA LEU A 43 10.55 12.81 -23.21
C LEU A 43 10.69 14.33 -23.25
N LEU A 44 10.17 15.04 -22.24
CA LEU A 44 10.29 16.50 -22.15
C LEU A 44 11.74 16.95 -21.96
N GLU A 45 12.49 16.30 -21.05
CA GLU A 45 13.91 16.61 -20.82
C GLU A 45 14.74 16.37 -22.07
N MET A 46 14.43 15.33 -22.86
CA MET A 46 15.08 15.04 -24.12
C MET A 46 14.80 16.12 -25.18
N ASP A 47 13.55 16.62 -25.26
CA ASP A 47 13.18 17.73 -26.18
C ASP A 47 13.90 19.05 -25.81
N ILE A 48 14.02 19.36 -24.52
CA ILE A 48 14.74 20.54 -24.01
C ILE A 48 16.24 20.46 -24.38
N MET A 49 16.86 19.30 -24.21
CA MET A 49 18.27 19.08 -24.54
C MET A 49 18.52 19.16 -26.05
N LEU A 50 17.58 18.65 -26.84
CA LEU A 50 17.66 18.76 -28.32
C LEU A 50 17.59 20.23 -28.78
N ALA A 51 16.67 21.03 -28.21
CA ALA A 51 16.56 22.45 -28.47
C ALA A 51 17.82 23.25 -28.08
N TYR A 52 18.51 22.83 -27.00
CA TYR A 52 19.78 23.43 -26.59
C TYR A 52 20.94 23.12 -27.55
N ALA A 53 21.00 21.86 -28.06
CA ALA A 53 21.96 21.43 -29.06
C ALA A 53 21.80 22.22 -30.37
N GLU A 54 20.56 22.43 -30.83
CA GLU A 54 20.25 23.28 -31.98
C GLU A 54 20.71 24.74 -31.78
N LYS A 55 20.62 25.27 -30.55
CA LYS A 55 21.09 26.62 -30.24
C LYS A 55 22.61 26.77 -30.33
N LEU A 56 23.36 25.73 -29.94
CA LEU A 56 24.83 25.67 -30.03
C LEU A 56 25.29 25.55 -31.51
N ASP A 57 24.61 24.70 -32.30
CA ASP A 57 24.89 24.57 -33.73
C ASP A 57 24.62 25.90 -34.49
N ARG A 58 23.54 26.62 -34.12
CA ARG A 58 23.27 27.97 -34.69
C ARG A 58 24.33 28.99 -34.32
N ALA A 59 24.91 28.91 -33.10
CA ALA A 59 26.01 29.79 -32.72
C ALA A 59 27.30 29.49 -33.53
N ALA A 60 27.59 28.20 -33.76
CA ALA A 60 28.71 27.78 -34.62
C ALA A 60 28.51 28.21 -36.11
N ILE A 61 27.31 27.98 -36.64
CA ILE A 61 26.91 28.44 -37.98
C ILE A 61 26.99 29.98 -38.09
N SER A 62 26.63 30.73 -37.02
CA SER A 62 26.74 32.19 -36.99
C SER A 62 28.19 32.67 -37.06
N GLN A 63 29.15 31.96 -36.41
CA GLN A 63 30.57 32.29 -36.47
C GLN A 63 31.18 32.02 -37.87
N GLU A 64 30.79 30.90 -38.50
CA GLU A 64 31.22 30.56 -39.86
C GLU A 64 30.74 31.58 -40.88
N ARG A 65 29.55 32.15 -40.70
CA ARG A 65 28.96 33.20 -41.52
C ARG A 65 29.66 34.53 -41.36
N GLN A 66 30.17 34.87 -40.19
CA GLN A 66 30.95 36.08 -39.96
C GLN A 66 32.30 36.05 -40.70
N ALA A 67 32.90 34.83 -40.80
CA ALA A 67 34.11 34.64 -41.60
C ALA A 67 33.83 34.76 -43.13
N LEU A 68 32.73 34.13 -43.60
CA LEU A 68 32.28 34.26 -45.00
C LEU A 68 31.94 35.71 -45.38
N ALA A 69 31.33 36.47 -44.49
CA ALA A 69 31.03 37.87 -44.67
C ALA A 69 32.31 38.72 -44.85
N SER A 70 33.42 38.32 -44.20
CA SER A 70 34.72 38.96 -44.33
C SER A 70 35.39 38.68 -45.70
N ASP A 71 35.16 37.47 -46.25
CA ASP A 71 35.63 37.14 -47.60
C ASP A 71 34.82 37.82 -48.70
N PHE A 72 33.62 38.22 -48.38
CA PHE A 72 32.68 38.93 -49.25
C PHE A 72 33.14 40.27 -49.63
N ASP A 73 33.79 41.01 -48.72
CA ASP A 73 34.34 42.34 -49.02
C ASP A 73 35.34 42.34 -50.18
N ARG A 74 35.78 41.15 -50.61
CA ARG A 74 36.83 41.03 -51.62
C ARG A 74 36.38 40.92 -53.06
N SER A 75 35.15 40.77 -53.35
CA SER A 75 34.74 40.51 -54.73
C SER A 75 33.28 40.90 -54.99
N ILE A 76 33.07 42.11 -55.41
CA ILE A 76 31.73 42.76 -55.54
C ILE A 76 30.75 42.04 -56.49
N ALA A 77 31.19 41.33 -57.52
CA ALA A 77 30.28 40.76 -58.52
C ALA A 77 29.71 39.37 -58.18
N SER A 78 30.49 38.50 -57.51
CA SER A 78 30.02 37.17 -57.06
C SER A 78 29.15 37.29 -55.80
N LEU A 79 29.16 38.39 -55.26
CA LEU A 79 28.85 38.82 -53.95
C LEU A 79 27.36 39.02 -53.65
N VAL A 80 26.70 39.75 -54.54
CA VAL A 80 25.27 40.06 -54.38
C VAL A 80 24.46 38.78 -54.54
N GLN A 81 24.89 37.92 -55.46
CA GLN A 81 24.18 36.63 -55.68
C GLN A 81 24.36 35.65 -54.50
N ASP A 82 25.58 35.54 -53.94
CA ASP A 82 25.84 34.74 -52.77
C ASP A 82 25.14 35.29 -51.50
N SER A 83 25.13 36.62 -51.35
CA SER A 83 24.43 37.28 -50.23
C SER A 83 22.92 37.14 -50.32
N ASP A 84 22.31 37.21 -51.51
CA ASP A 84 20.87 36.98 -51.65
C ASP A 84 20.52 35.51 -51.42
N GLY A 85 21.37 34.58 -51.86
CA GLY A 85 21.26 33.16 -51.51
C GLY A 85 21.31 32.90 -50.00
N VAL A 86 22.28 33.53 -49.31
CA VAL A 86 22.40 33.46 -47.85
C VAL A 86 21.20 34.10 -47.16
N ARG A 87 20.74 35.28 -47.64
CA ARG A 87 19.54 35.96 -47.13
C ARG A 87 18.29 35.06 -47.24
N GLN A 88 18.08 34.43 -48.40
CA GLN A 88 16.96 33.54 -48.64
C GLN A 88 17.03 32.30 -47.73
N GLN A 89 18.23 31.76 -47.50
CA GLN A 89 18.44 30.62 -46.60
C GLN A 89 18.19 31.00 -45.16
N LEU A 90 18.63 32.19 -44.74
CA LEU A 90 18.36 32.71 -43.38
C LEU A 90 16.88 32.97 -43.15
N ALA A 91 16.18 33.51 -44.15
CA ALA A 91 14.72 33.70 -44.08
C ALA A 91 13.98 32.37 -43.92
N LYS A 92 14.43 31.30 -44.62
CA LYS A 92 13.89 29.95 -44.45
C LYS A 92 14.19 29.40 -43.04
N GLN A 93 15.40 29.63 -42.54
CA GLN A 93 15.77 29.20 -41.18
C GLN A 93 14.99 29.95 -40.09
N ALA A 94 14.80 31.28 -40.27
CA ALA A 94 13.96 32.09 -39.41
C ALA A 94 12.50 31.56 -39.38
N THR A 95 11.95 31.23 -40.57
CA THR A 95 10.62 30.61 -40.66
C THR A 95 10.57 29.25 -39.92
N SER A 96 11.61 28.44 -40.07
CA SER A 96 11.71 27.15 -39.36
C SER A 96 11.82 27.34 -37.85
N ALA A 97 12.56 28.34 -37.39
CA ALA A 97 12.70 28.68 -35.98
C ALA A 97 11.40 29.26 -35.39
N ASP A 98 10.64 30.08 -36.16
CA ASP A 98 9.30 30.51 -35.76
C ASP A 98 8.34 29.31 -35.58
N HIS A 99 8.38 28.39 -36.55
CA HIS A 99 7.61 27.14 -36.42
C HIS A 99 7.98 26.33 -35.20
N ALA A 100 9.28 26.22 -34.90
CA ALA A 100 9.76 25.50 -33.71
C ALA A 100 9.34 26.20 -32.41
N ALA A 101 9.45 27.52 -32.33
CA ALA A 101 9.02 28.32 -31.20
C ALA A 101 7.51 28.20 -30.96
N ARG A 102 6.70 28.25 -32.00
CA ARG A 102 5.24 28.05 -31.94
C ARG A 102 4.90 26.60 -31.53
N GLY A 103 5.63 25.61 -32.07
CA GLY A 103 5.51 24.22 -31.68
C GLY A 103 5.86 24.01 -30.20
N MET A 104 6.86 24.71 -29.68
CA MET A 104 7.26 24.68 -28.26
C MET A 104 6.17 25.28 -27.36
N ILE A 105 5.54 26.38 -27.77
CA ILE A 105 4.40 26.98 -27.06
C ILE A 105 3.22 26.00 -26.99
N ALA A 106 2.92 25.31 -28.10
CA ALA A 106 1.88 24.27 -28.08
C ALA A 106 2.20 23.11 -27.12
N LYS A 107 3.43 22.59 -27.18
CA LYS A 107 3.89 21.51 -26.29
C LYS A 107 3.94 21.91 -24.81
N THR A 108 4.36 23.15 -24.51
CA THR A 108 4.32 23.66 -23.14
C THR A 108 2.89 23.76 -22.61
N SER A 109 1.91 24.02 -23.48
CA SER A 109 0.49 23.99 -23.06
C SER A 109 0.01 22.58 -22.72
N GLU A 110 0.44 21.56 -23.47
CA GLU A 110 0.15 20.16 -23.14
C GLU A 110 0.81 19.74 -21.83
N VAL A 111 2.06 20.14 -21.61
CA VAL A 111 2.79 19.83 -20.36
C VAL A 111 2.18 20.58 -19.19
N ALA A 112 1.71 21.83 -19.38
CA ALA A 112 0.98 22.56 -18.34
C ALA A 112 -0.27 21.79 -17.90
N ALA A 113 -1.07 21.31 -18.86
CA ALA A 113 -2.25 20.51 -18.56
C ALA A 113 -1.89 19.21 -17.84
N ALA A 114 -0.82 18.53 -18.23
CA ALA A 114 -0.33 17.32 -17.58
C ALA A 114 0.19 17.61 -16.16
N SER A 115 0.83 18.76 -15.94
CA SER A 115 1.28 19.21 -14.61
C SER A 115 0.10 19.50 -13.68
N GLU A 116 -0.92 20.20 -14.17
CA GLU A 116 -2.16 20.44 -13.43
C GLU A 116 -2.87 19.13 -13.08
N GLN A 117 -2.95 18.21 -14.04
CA GLN A 117 -3.52 16.87 -13.79
C GLN A 117 -2.72 16.10 -12.76
N SER A 118 -1.39 16.15 -12.81
CA SER A 118 -0.53 15.54 -11.81
C SER A 118 -0.74 16.15 -10.43
N ALA A 119 -0.84 17.47 -10.32
CA ALA A 119 -1.14 18.15 -9.06
C ALA A 119 -2.52 17.75 -8.50
N MET A 120 -3.53 17.58 -9.35
CA MET A 120 -4.85 17.06 -8.91
C MET A 120 -4.75 15.62 -8.42
N ALA A 121 -4.07 14.76 -9.15
CA ALA A 121 -3.86 13.36 -8.75
C ALA A 121 -3.09 13.24 -7.41
N MET A 122 -2.13 14.12 -7.17
CA MET A 122 -1.41 14.17 -5.89
C MET A 122 -2.31 14.61 -4.72
N ARG A 123 -3.21 15.57 -4.94
CA ARG A 123 -4.20 15.95 -3.92
C ARG A 123 -5.16 14.80 -3.58
N GLU A 124 -5.59 14.06 -4.58
CA GLU A 124 -6.42 12.87 -4.39
C GLU A 124 -5.64 11.76 -3.64
N ALA A 125 -4.38 11.52 -4.01
CA ALA A 125 -3.51 10.59 -3.34
C ALA A 125 -3.26 10.98 -1.87
N ALA A 126 -3.04 12.28 -1.59
CA ALA A 126 -2.91 12.80 -0.22
C ALA A 126 -4.19 12.55 0.60
N SER A 127 -5.36 12.82 0.02
CA SER A 127 -6.64 12.54 0.65
C SER A 127 -6.84 11.06 0.94
N THR A 128 -6.44 10.20 0.01
CA THR A 128 -6.49 8.74 0.16
C THR A 128 -5.54 8.27 1.26
N ALA A 129 -4.31 8.78 1.29
CA ALA A 129 -3.33 8.48 2.34
C ALA A 129 -3.86 8.89 3.73
N ALA A 130 -4.48 10.06 3.85
CA ALA A 130 -5.11 10.51 5.09
C ALA A 130 -6.30 9.61 5.50
N GLY A 131 -7.05 9.09 4.53
CA GLY A 131 -8.10 8.08 4.75
C GLY A 131 -7.54 6.75 5.25
N LEU A 132 -6.44 6.29 4.68
CA LEU A 132 -5.75 5.08 5.10
C LEU A 132 -5.20 5.17 6.52
N ILE A 133 -4.62 6.30 6.92
CA ILE A 133 -4.15 6.52 8.30
C ILE A 133 -5.31 6.34 9.28
N ARG A 134 -6.46 6.94 9.00
CA ARG A 134 -7.65 6.79 9.86
C ARG A 134 -8.14 5.34 9.92
N ALA A 135 -8.19 4.65 8.77
CA ALA A 135 -8.61 3.25 8.74
C ALA A 135 -7.65 2.32 9.50
N ILE A 136 -6.34 2.61 9.48
CA ILE A 136 -5.34 1.88 10.27
C ILE A 136 -5.56 2.11 11.78
N GLU A 137 -5.85 3.34 12.19
CA GLU A 137 -6.10 3.68 13.60
C GLU A 137 -7.40 3.03 14.11
N ASP A 138 -8.47 3.07 13.31
CA ASP A 138 -9.73 2.40 13.61
C ASP A 138 -9.54 0.88 13.75
N ALA A 139 -8.81 0.28 12.82
CA ALA A 139 -8.50 -1.15 12.85
C ALA A 139 -7.61 -1.52 14.05
N ARG A 140 -6.65 -0.66 14.43
CA ARG A 140 -5.84 -0.84 15.65
C ARG A 140 -6.70 -0.87 16.91
N THR A 141 -7.64 0.05 17.00
CA THR A 141 -8.60 0.11 18.12
C THR A 141 -9.45 -1.17 18.21
N GLU A 142 -9.90 -1.68 17.05
CA GLU A 142 -10.70 -2.91 17.00
C GLU A 142 -9.90 -4.16 17.40
N VAL A 143 -8.62 -4.22 16.98
CA VAL A 143 -7.70 -5.29 17.38
C VAL A 143 -7.40 -5.26 18.88
N GLU A 144 -7.24 -4.07 19.47
CA GLU A 144 -7.05 -3.91 20.92
C GLU A 144 -8.30 -4.37 21.69
N ALA A 145 -9.49 -3.98 21.20
CA ALA A 145 -10.75 -4.46 21.77
C ALA A 145 -10.88 -5.99 21.68
N SER A 146 -10.54 -6.58 20.53
CA SER A 146 -10.56 -8.03 20.31
C SER A 146 -9.58 -8.77 21.24
N ALA A 147 -8.37 -8.23 21.42
CA ALA A 147 -7.39 -8.78 22.36
C ALA A 147 -7.89 -8.72 23.81
N SER A 148 -8.58 -7.64 24.21
CA SER A 148 -9.21 -7.51 25.53
C SER A 148 -10.32 -8.53 25.72
N VAL A 149 -11.17 -8.76 24.72
CA VAL A 149 -12.21 -9.79 24.75
C VAL A 149 -11.60 -11.18 24.88
N ALA A 150 -10.53 -11.47 24.13
CA ALA A 150 -9.81 -12.73 24.23
C ALA A 150 -9.22 -12.96 25.62
N THR A 151 -8.66 -11.92 26.25
CA THR A 151 -8.13 -12.01 27.62
C THR A 151 -9.24 -12.38 28.62
N ARG A 152 -10.38 -11.71 28.57
CA ARG A 152 -11.53 -12.03 29.45
C ARG A 152 -12.07 -13.45 29.20
N ALA A 153 -12.11 -13.90 27.96
CA ALA A 153 -12.52 -15.25 27.62
C ALA A 153 -11.55 -16.31 28.18
N SER A 154 -10.24 -16.00 28.20
CA SER A 154 -9.22 -16.85 28.84
C SER A 154 -9.44 -16.98 30.36
N GLU A 155 -9.72 -15.86 31.02
CA GLU A 155 -10.02 -15.83 32.45
C GLU A 155 -11.27 -16.67 32.75
N GLN A 156 -12.35 -16.48 32.00
CA GLN A 156 -13.59 -17.26 32.16
C GLN A 156 -13.38 -18.74 31.88
N ALA A 157 -12.61 -19.12 30.89
CA ALA A 157 -12.26 -20.53 30.67
C ALA A 157 -11.43 -21.10 31.81
N GLY A 158 -10.52 -20.33 32.40
CA GLY A 158 -9.76 -20.70 33.59
C GLY A 158 -10.66 -20.91 34.81
N GLU A 159 -11.61 -20.02 35.05
CA GLU A 159 -12.60 -20.18 36.14
C GLU A 159 -13.47 -21.42 35.91
N ALA A 160 -13.90 -21.69 34.67
CA ALA A 160 -14.67 -22.88 34.34
C ALA A 160 -13.90 -24.19 34.59
N VAL A 161 -12.59 -24.21 34.32
CA VAL A 161 -11.70 -25.33 34.66
C VAL A 161 -11.64 -25.50 36.16
N ALA A 162 -11.40 -24.44 36.93
CA ALA A 162 -11.33 -24.50 38.39
C ALA A 162 -12.65 -25.00 39.04
N MET A 163 -13.79 -24.55 38.49
CA MET A 163 -15.12 -25.01 38.93
C MET A 163 -15.35 -26.49 38.60
N SER A 164 -14.92 -26.92 37.41
CA SER A 164 -14.98 -28.32 37.01
C SER A 164 -14.12 -29.23 37.90
N ASP A 165 -12.91 -28.79 38.25
CA ASP A 165 -12.04 -29.51 39.20
C ASP A 165 -12.65 -29.62 40.60
N ALA A 166 -13.31 -28.55 41.07
CA ALA A 166 -14.04 -28.60 42.35
C ALA A 166 -15.18 -29.61 42.28
N LEU A 167 -15.96 -29.62 41.17
CA LEU A 167 -17.04 -30.58 40.96
C LEU A 167 -16.53 -32.04 40.91
N SER A 168 -15.38 -32.27 40.27
CA SER A 168 -14.72 -33.57 40.23
C SER A 168 -14.39 -34.08 41.66
N ARG A 169 -13.80 -33.21 42.50
CA ARG A 169 -13.50 -33.55 43.92
C ARG A 169 -14.76 -33.83 44.72
N HIS A 170 -15.84 -33.09 44.50
CA HIS A 170 -17.12 -33.38 45.14
C HIS A 170 -17.69 -34.74 44.69
N ALA A 171 -17.62 -35.05 43.41
CA ALA A 171 -18.06 -36.32 42.86
C ALA A 171 -17.26 -37.50 43.46
N GLU A 172 -15.94 -37.38 43.59
CA GLU A 172 -15.08 -38.37 44.26
C GLU A 172 -15.44 -38.58 45.74
N SER A 173 -15.76 -37.48 46.45
CA SER A 173 -16.20 -37.54 47.83
C SER A 173 -17.54 -38.29 47.97
N ILE A 174 -18.49 -37.99 47.03
CA ILE A 174 -19.79 -38.69 47.01
C ILE A 174 -19.59 -40.16 46.68
N GLU A 175 -18.72 -40.49 45.73
CA GLU A 175 -18.39 -41.89 45.39
C GLU A 175 -17.88 -42.66 46.62
N SER A 176 -17.01 -42.04 47.41
CA SER A 176 -16.52 -42.62 48.68
C SER A 176 -17.67 -42.89 49.71
N ILE A 177 -18.60 -41.92 49.86
CA ILE A 177 -19.77 -42.06 50.72
C ILE A 177 -20.68 -43.18 50.20
N LEU A 178 -20.91 -43.26 48.88
CA LEU A 178 -21.70 -44.38 48.32
C LEU A 178 -21.07 -45.76 48.60
N GLY A 179 -19.73 -45.83 48.51
CA GLY A 179 -18.98 -47.01 48.89
C GLY A 179 -19.30 -47.47 50.36
N LEU A 180 -19.30 -46.48 51.27
CA LEU A 180 -19.63 -46.73 52.65
C LEU A 180 -21.10 -47.18 52.88
N ILE A 181 -22.04 -46.47 52.17
CA ILE A 181 -23.47 -46.83 52.25
C ILE A 181 -23.71 -48.28 51.74
N ARG A 182 -23.03 -48.62 50.62
CA ARG A 182 -23.11 -49.96 50.05
C ARG A 182 -22.58 -51.03 51.02
N GLU A 183 -21.48 -50.75 51.75
CA GLU A 183 -20.93 -51.61 52.76
C GLU A 183 -21.90 -51.75 53.89
N ILE A 184 -22.50 -50.66 54.41
CA ILE A 184 -23.52 -50.69 55.46
C ILE A 184 -24.75 -51.49 55.03
N ALA A 185 -25.22 -51.31 53.80
CA ALA A 185 -26.33 -52.08 53.24
C ALA A 185 -26.00 -53.58 53.18
N GLY A 186 -24.77 -53.95 52.80
CA GLY A 186 -24.27 -55.30 52.79
C GLY A 186 -24.24 -55.91 54.20
N GLN A 187 -23.72 -55.16 55.18
CA GLN A 187 -23.71 -55.60 56.64
C GLN A 187 -25.12 -55.75 57.17
N THR A 188 -26.03 -54.80 56.85
CA THR A 188 -27.43 -54.82 57.24
C THR A 188 -28.16 -56.05 56.66
N ASN A 189 -27.90 -56.33 55.36
CA ASN A 189 -28.45 -57.56 54.75
C ASN A 189 -27.98 -58.84 55.37
N LEU A 190 -26.68 -58.94 55.81
CA LEU A 190 -26.13 -60.09 56.55
C LEU A 190 -26.73 -60.18 57.93
N LEU A 191 -26.90 -59.06 58.67
CA LEU A 191 -27.57 -59.04 59.98
C LEU A 191 -29.02 -59.47 59.84
N ALA A 192 -29.75 -59.03 58.89
CA ALA A 192 -31.12 -59.41 58.58
C ALA A 192 -31.24 -60.90 58.22
N LEU A 193 -30.27 -61.42 57.46
CA LEU A 193 -30.19 -62.83 57.12
C LEU A 193 -29.99 -63.68 58.40
N ASN A 194 -29.06 -63.28 59.27
CA ASN A 194 -28.80 -63.94 60.54
C ASN A 194 -30.04 -63.91 61.44
N ALA A 195 -30.74 -62.75 61.52
CA ALA A 195 -31.99 -62.63 62.27
C ALA A 195 -33.13 -63.53 61.71
N THR A 196 -33.21 -63.66 60.38
CA THR A 196 -34.16 -64.54 59.71
C THR A 196 -33.89 -66.00 60.04
N ILE A 197 -32.62 -66.41 60.10
CA ILE A 197 -32.20 -67.78 60.51
C ILE A 197 -32.59 -68.05 61.96
N GLU A 198 -32.32 -67.12 62.87
CA GLU A 198 -32.61 -67.32 64.30
C GLU A 198 -34.13 -67.25 64.57
N ALA A 199 -34.88 -66.40 63.83
CA ALA A 199 -36.34 -66.36 63.87
C ALA A 199 -36.97 -67.73 63.44
N ALA A 200 -36.40 -68.36 62.40
CA ALA A 200 -36.79 -69.66 61.90
C ALA A 200 -36.49 -70.76 62.95
N ARG A 201 -35.40 -70.60 63.69
CA ARG A 201 -34.97 -71.53 64.79
C ARG A 201 -35.86 -71.47 66.00
N ALA A 202 -36.48 -70.27 66.28
CA ALA A 202 -37.43 -70.10 67.41
C ALA A 202 -38.84 -70.59 67.08
N GLY A 203 -39.11 -71.14 65.90
CA GLY A 203 -40.39 -71.73 65.52
C GLY A 203 -41.57 -70.75 65.57
N GLU A 204 -42.71 -71.16 66.11
CA GLU A 204 -43.92 -70.31 66.14
C GLU A 204 -43.71 -68.99 66.92
N SER A 205 -42.87 -68.99 67.98
CA SER A 205 -42.55 -67.75 68.72
C SER A 205 -41.73 -66.72 67.95
N GLY A 206 -41.09 -67.13 66.85
CA GLY A 206 -40.22 -66.27 66.03
C GLY A 206 -40.91 -65.65 64.83
N ARG A 207 -42.19 -65.94 64.52
CA ARG A 207 -42.87 -65.47 63.28
C ARG A 207 -42.88 -63.96 63.10
N GLY A 208 -43.13 -63.17 64.15
CA GLY A 208 -43.11 -61.71 64.08
C GLY A 208 -41.72 -61.18 63.81
N PHE A 209 -40.68 -61.79 64.38
CA PHE A 209 -39.30 -61.45 64.14
C PHE A 209 -38.84 -61.78 62.68
N ALA A 210 -39.31 -62.91 62.14
CA ALA A 210 -39.01 -63.32 60.75
C ALA A 210 -39.54 -62.33 59.75
N VAL A 211 -40.75 -61.77 59.96
CA VAL A 211 -41.32 -60.72 59.07
C VAL A 211 -40.48 -59.44 59.08
N VAL A 212 -40.09 -58.97 60.29
CA VAL A 212 -39.24 -57.78 60.41
C VAL A 212 -37.86 -58.01 59.77
N ALA A 213 -37.26 -59.19 60.03
CA ALA A 213 -35.98 -59.54 59.44
C ALA A 213 -36.04 -59.58 57.88
N GLN A 214 -37.11 -60.08 57.30
CA GLN A 214 -37.32 -60.12 55.86
C GLN A 214 -37.51 -58.70 55.28
N GLU A 215 -38.22 -57.82 56.02
CA GLU A 215 -38.42 -56.39 55.59
C GLU A 215 -37.08 -55.62 55.64
N VAL A 216 -36.28 -55.79 56.72
CA VAL A 216 -34.94 -55.21 56.84
C VAL A 216 -34.03 -55.70 55.72
N LYS A 217 -34.10 -56.99 55.37
CA LYS A 217 -33.36 -57.55 54.24
C LYS A 217 -33.78 -56.97 52.91
N SER A 218 -35.09 -56.76 52.69
CA SER A 218 -35.61 -56.12 51.46
C SER A 218 -35.12 -54.70 51.36
N LEU A 219 -35.20 -53.94 52.48
CA LEU A 219 -34.76 -52.53 52.53
C LEU A 219 -33.25 -52.40 52.30
N ALA A 220 -32.44 -53.34 52.86
CA ALA A 220 -31.01 -53.36 52.59
C ALA A 220 -30.69 -53.60 51.10
N ASN A 221 -31.40 -54.50 50.44
CA ASN A 221 -31.23 -54.78 49.05
C ASN A 221 -31.68 -53.56 48.14
N GLU A 222 -32.77 -52.89 48.52
CA GLU A 222 -33.25 -51.68 47.84
C GLU A 222 -32.24 -50.54 48.01
N THR A 223 -31.69 -50.35 49.21
CA THR A 223 -30.63 -49.40 49.49
C THR A 223 -29.39 -49.67 48.64
N ALA A 224 -28.96 -50.90 48.54
CA ALA A 224 -27.82 -51.27 47.69
C ALA A 224 -28.08 -50.94 46.20
N ARG A 225 -29.28 -51.25 45.66
CA ARG A 225 -29.66 -50.92 44.30
C ARG A 225 -29.71 -49.39 44.05
N ALA A 226 -30.32 -48.67 44.99
CA ALA A 226 -30.36 -47.17 44.87
C ALA A 226 -28.97 -46.61 44.93
N THR A 227 -28.06 -47.16 45.74
CA THR A 227 -26.66 -46.77 45.85
C THR A 227 -25.92 -47.01 44.49
N ASP A 228 -26.17 -48.14 43.83
CA ASP A 228 -25.61 -48.49 42.53
C ASP A 228 -26.09 -47.53 41.43
N ASP A 229 -27.38 -47.21 41.46
CA ASP A 229 -27.96 -46.23 40.52
C ASP A 229 -27.34 -44.85 40.68
N ILE A 230 -27.14 -44.41 41.93
CA ILE A 230 -26.49 -43.13 42.22
C ILE A 230 -25.01 -43.17 41.80
N ALA A 231 -24.29 -44.26 42.04
CA ALA A 231 -22.90 -44.43 41.63
C ALA A 231 -22.76 -44.31 40.09
N GLY A 232 -23.70 -44.90 39.35
CA GLY A 232 -23.76 -44.73 37.89
C GLY A 232 -23.93 -43.27 37.46
N LYS A 233 -24.79 -42.52 38.16
CA LYS A 233 -24.97 -41.07 37.91
C LYS A 233 -23.72 -40.24 38.24
N ILE A 234 -23.05 -40.56 39.34
CA ILE A 234 -21.79 -39.92 39.75
C ILE A 234 -20.69 -40.18 38.69
N THR A 235 -20.57 -41.41 38.21
CA THR A 235 -19.63 -41.71 37.11
C THR A 235 -19.94 -40.88 35.84
N ALA A 236 -21.21 -40.73 35.48
CA ALA A 236 -21.61 -39.89 34.36
C ALA A 236 -21.27 -38.41 34.59
N ILE A 237 -21.45 -37.89 35.80
CA ILE A 237 -21.06 -36.53 36.19
C ILE A 237 -19.54 -36.34 36.04
N GLN A 238 -18.74 -37.29 36.58
CA GLN A 238 -17.28 -37.25 36.48
C GLN A 238 -16.84 -37.22 35.00
N GLN A 239 -17.46 -38.03 34.16
CA GLN A 239 -17.14 -38.07 32.72
C GLN A 239 -17.50 -36.77 32.03
N ALA A 240 -18.67 -36.18 32.30
CA ALA A 240 -19.08 -34.91 31.79
C ALA A 240 -18.14 -33.76 32.25
N THR A 241 -17.73 -33.80 33.51
CA THR A 241 -16.80 -32.82 34.10
C THR A 241 -15.43 -32.88 33.42
N ARG A 242 -14.89 -34.10 33.20
CA ARG A 242 -13.63 -34.27 32.42
C ARG A 242 -13.75 -33.74 31.01
N GLY A 243 -14.88 -33.97 30.34
CA GLY A 243 -15.17 -33.42 29.03
C GLY A 243 -15.20 -31.90 29.04
N SER A 244 -15.79 -31.30 30.10
CA SER A 244 -15.81 -29.86 30.29
C SER A 244 -14.40 -29.25 30.46
N VAL A 245 -13.55 -29.88 31.25
CA VAL A 245 -12.14 -29.48 31.43
C VAL A 245 -11.40 -29.51 30.11
N ALA A 246 -11.50 -30.59 29.35
CA ALA A 246 -10.84 -30.73 28.05
C ALA A 246 -11.32 -29.65 27.04
N ALA A 247 -12.63 -29.40 27.02
CA ALA A 247 -13.20 -28.35 26.16
C ALA A 247 -12.69 -26.95 26.52
N ASN A 248 -12.66 -26.61 27.83
CA ASN A 248 -12.16 -25.31 28.29
C ASN A 248 -10.65 -25.16 28.06
N GLN A 249 -9.85 -26.21 28.18
CA GLN A 249 -8.44 -26.21 27.81
C GLN A 249 -8.25 -25.95 26.31
N SER A 250 -9.08 -26.55 25.45
CA SER A 250 -9.06 -26.27 24.01
C SER A 250 -9.43 -24.82 23.73
N ILE A 251 -10.41 -24.26 24.44
CA ILE A 251 -10.76 -22.83 24.33
C ILE A 251 -9.56 -21.95 24.70
N GLN A 252 -8.88 -22.22 25.80
CA GLN A 252 -7.68 -21.49 26.21
C GLN A 252 -6.60 -21.52 25.13
N GLN A 253 -6.35 -22.67 24.52
CA GLN A 253 -5.40 -22.80 23.43
C GLN A 253 -5.80 -21.92 22.22
N THR A 254 -7.06 -21.96 21.84
CA THR A 254 -7.60 -21.11 20.77
C THR A 254 -7.44 -19.62 21.09
N ILE A 255 -7.64 -19.22 22.34
CA ILE A 255 -7.46 -17.84 22.78
C ILE A 255 -6.00 -17.38 22.64
N ILE A 256 -5.04 -18.24 22.97
CA ILE A 256 -3.61 -17.96 22.76
C ILE A 256 -3.33 -17.70 21.27
N GLU A 257 -3.90 -18.50 20.38
CA GLU A 257 -3.76 -18.30 18.93
C GLU A 257 -4.38 -16.98 18.46
N VAL A 258 -5.55 -16.60 19.02
CA VAL A 258 -6.19 -15.30 18.74
C VAL A 258 -5.30 -14.15 19.22
N GLN A 259 -4.73 -14.23 20.43
CA GLN A 259 -3.81 -13.21 20.94
C GLN A 259 -2.56 -13.06 20.08
N GLN A 260 -1.97 -14.18 19.65
CA GLN A 260 -0.82 -14.16 18.72
C GLN A 260 -1.21 -13.57 17.37
N SER A 261 -2.42 -13.86 16.88
CA SER A 261 -2.92 -13.28 15.64
C SER A 261 -3.14 -11.77 15.77
N ALA A 262 -3.73 -11.32 16.89
CA ALA A 262 -3.89 -9.90 17.19
C ALA A 262 -2.54 -9.15 17.23
N GLN A 263 -1.50 -9.79 17.79
CA GLN A 263 -0.16 -9.21 17.80
C GLN A 263 0.40 -9.07 16.36
N ARG A 264 0.31 -10.13 15.55
CA ARG A 264 0.76 -10.05 14.14
C ARG A 264 0.01 -8.98 13.33
N ILE A 265 -1.29 -8.79 13.62
CA ILE A 265 -2.06 -7.74 12.96
C ILE A 265 -1.56 -6.35 13.39
N ARG A 266 -1.26 -6.13 14.66
CA ARG A 266 -0.66 -4.87 15.16
C ARG A 266 0.66 -4.56 14.45
N ASP A 267 1.56 -5.55 14.39
CA ASP A 267 2.85 -5.40 13.74
C ASP A 267 2.68 -5.04 12.24
N ALA A 268 1.72 -5.67 11.58
CA ALA A 268 1.38 -5.37 10.19
C ALA A 268 0.80 -3.95 10.01
N MET A 269 -0.03 -3.49 10.95
CA MET A 269 -0.58 -2.13 10.95
C MET A 269 0.49 -1.06 11.16
N ASP A 270 1.45 -1.30 12.06
CA ASP A 270 2.58 -0.39 12.27
C ASP A 270 3.43 -0.27 10.99
N ALA A 271 3.70 -1.40 10.31
CA ALA A 271 4.38 -1.40 9.02
C ALA A 271 3.57 -0.66 7.92
N GLN A 272 2.24 -0.83 7.92
CA GLN A 272 1.35 -0.10 6.99
C GLN A 272 1.36 1.39 7.28
N ALA A 273 1.29 1.83 8.53
CA ALA A 273 1.34 3.23 8.92
C ALA A 273 2.65 3.89 8.45
N GLN A 274 3.77 3.19 8.61
CA GLN A 274 5.06 3.66 8.10
C GLN A 274 5.07 3.76 6.57
N THR A 275 4.47 2.78 5.88
CA THR A 275 4.33 2.80 4.42
C THR A 275 3.49 3.99 3.95
N VAL A 276 2.35 4.26 4.60
CA VAL A 276 1.50 5.41 4.27
C VAL A 276 2.22 6.73 4.52
N THR A 277 3.01 6.83 5.60
CA THR A 277 3.85 8.00 5.85
C THR A 277 4.85 8.24 4.72
N SER A 278 5.49 7.17 4.23
CA SER A 278 6.41 7.25 3.08
C SER A 278 5.68 7.66 1.79
N ILE A 279 4.47 7.16 1.58
CA ILE A 279 3.60 7.56 0.46
C ILE A 279 3.27 9.04 0.54
N THR A 280 2.91 9.55 1.73
CA THR A 280 2.61 10.97 1.93
C THR A 280 3.80 11.85 1.58
N ALA A 281 5.00 11.48 2.02
CA ALA A 281 6.22 12.20 1.67
C ALA A 281 6.49 12.21 0.16
N ALA A 282 6.28 11.08 -0.52
CA ALA A 282 6.43 10.99 -1.98
C ALA A 282 5.37 11.79 -2.74
N VAL A 283 4.16 11.87 -2.21
CA VAL A 283 3.06 12.71 -2.75
C VAL A 283 3.43 14.19 -2.63
N ASP A 284 3.93 14.63 -1.47
CA ASP A 284 4.35 16.02 -1.23
C ASP A 284 5.51 16.40 -2.17
N GLU A 285 6.51 15.54 -2.30
CA GLU A 285 7.64 15.74 -3.22
C GLU A 285 7.17 15.84 -4.68
N THR A 286 6.24 14.97 -5.09
CA THR A 286 5.69 14.99 -6.45
C THR A 286 4.84 16.25 -6.71
N ALA A 287 4.10 16.72 -5.71
CA ALA A 287 3.33 17.96 -5.80
C ALA A 287 4.26 19.18 -5.98
N LEU A 288 5.35 19.24 -5.20
CA LEU A 288 6.38 20.27 -5.36
C LEU A 288 7.05 20.23 -6.74
N ALA A 289 7.30 19.03 -7.26
CA ALA A 289 7.83 18.85 -8.60
C ALA A 289 6.85 19.35 -9.69
N ALA A 290 5.54 19.13 -9.52
CA ALA A 290 4.52 19.64 -10.41
C ALA A 290 4.44 21.17 -10.39
N ASP A 291 4.54 21.81 -9.23
CA ASP A 291 4.60 23.26 -9.09
C ASP A 291 5.87 23.84 -9.73
N SER A 292 7.03 23.22 -9.52
CA SER A 292 8.28 23.58 -10.17
C SER A 292 8.19 23.47 -11.71
N MET A 293 7.53 22.39 -12.18
CA MET A 293 7.27 22.18 -13.60
C MET A 293 6.39 23.29 -14.19
N SER A 294 5.35 23.73 -13.48
CA SER A 294 4.50 24.84 -13.90
C SER A 294 5.29 26.16 -14.04
N SER A 295 6.19 26.44 -13.10
CA SER A 295 7.10 27.59 -13.17
C SER A 295 8.05 27.50 -14.36
N THR A 296 8.64 26.33 -14.59
CA THR A 296 9.54 26.07 -15.73
C THR A 296 8.81 26.24 -17.06
N ILE A 297 7.58 25.75 -17.17
CA ILE A 297 6.72 25.90 -18.34
C ILE A 297 6.44 27.38 -18.63
N ALA A 298 6.14 28.17 -17.59
CA ALA A 298 5.92 29.61 -17.74
C ALA A 298 7.17 30.32 -18.32
N SER A 299 8.36 29.96 -17.81
CA SER A 299 9.64 30.46 -18.34
C SER A 299 9.85 30.06 -19.81
N ILE A 300 9.68 28.78 -20.15
CA ILE A 300 9.84 28.27 -21.51
C ILE A 300 8.86 28.97 -22.47
N ARG A 301 7.62 29.21 -22.03
CA ARG A 301 6.62 29.93 -22.83
C ARG A 301 7.02 31.37 -23.07
N ASN A 302 7.52 32.06 -22.03
CA ASN A 302 8.03 33.43 -22.16
C ASN A 302 9.23 33.49 -23.12
N ASP A 303 10.19 32.57 -22.92
CA ASP A 303 11.40 32.53 -23.78
C ASP A 303 11.07 32.20 -25.23
N SER A 304 10.14 31.26 -25.45
CA SER A 304 9.64 30.92 -26.78
C SER A 304 8.91 32.11 -27.44
N GLY A 305 8.16 32.91 -26.66
CA GLY A 305 7.53 34.13 -27.10
C GLY A 305 8.57 35.19 -27.47
N THR A 306 9.62 35.34 -26.68
CA THR A 306 10.76 36.23 -26.97
C THR A 306 11.46 35.82 -28.27
N VAL A 307 11.77 34.51 -28.42
CA VAL A 307 12.37 33.97 -29.66
C VAL A 307 11.48 34.25 -30.88
N ALA A 308 10.17 34.00 -30.78
CA ALA A 308 9.24 34.30 -31.89
C ALA A 308 9.22 35.79 -32.25
N SER A 309 9.29 36.67 -31.24
CA SER A 309 9.38 38.13 -31.45
C SER A 309 10.70 38.53 -32.13
N GLU A 310 11.84 38.01 -31.67
CA GLU A 310 13.15 38.25 -32.26
C GLU A 310 13.22 37.76 -33.70
N ILE A 311 12.65 36.60 -34.01
CA ILE A 311 12.53 36.07 -35.39
C ILE A 311 11.69 37.00 -36.24
N SER A 312 10.62 37.58 -35.74
CA SER A 312 9.81 38.55 -36.46
C SER A 312 10.62 39.78 -36.82
N VAL A 313 11.42 40.30 -35.89
CA VAL A 313 12.36 41.42 -36.15
C VAL A 313 13.41 41.03 -37.20
N LEU A 314 14.00 39.81 -37.02
CA LEU A 314 14.96 39.29 -38.01
C LEU A 314 14.37 39.20 -39.42
N SER A 315 13.13 38.76 -39.53
CA SER A 315 12.42 38.66 -40.82
C SER A 315 12.25 40.00 -41.48
N GLN A 316 11.96 41.04 -40.69
CA GLN A 316 11.90 42.43 -41.19
C GLN A 316 13.27 42.94 -41.63
N GLU A 317 14.32 42.64 -40.85
CA GLU A 317 15.68 43.02 -41.18
C GLU A 317 16.18 42.32 -42.47
N PHE A 318 15.81 41.04 -42.68
CA PHE A 318 16.09 40.33 -43.93
C PHE A 318 15.36 40.96 -45.13
N SER A 319 14.14 41.43 -44.95
CA SER A 319 13.44 42.17 -46.00
C SER A 319 14.18 43.46 -46.37
N LYS A 320 14.55 44.26 -45.35
CA LYS A 320 15.34 45.48 -45.54
C LYS A 320 16.72 45.21 -46.21
N MET A 321 17.36 44.08 -45.81
CA MET A 321 18.62 43.65 -46.39
C MET A 321 18.46 43.31 -47.87
N GLY A 322 17.36 42.65 -48.26
CA GLY A 322 17.00 42.39 -49.64
C GLY A 322 16.88 43.68 -50.45
N GLU A 323 16.20 44.71 -49.92
CA GLU A 323 16.07 46.02 -50.50
C GLU A 323 17.44 46.70 -50.65
N ARG A 324 18.30 46.59 -49.61
CA ARG A 324 19.65 47.19 -49.68
C ARG A 324 20.57 46.47 -50.66
N LEU A 325 20.51 45.13 -50.75
CA LEU A 325 21.27 44.34 -51.71
C LEU A 325 20.86 44.70 -53.15
N GLN A 326 19.56 44.89 -53.43
CA GLN A 326 19.04 45.29 -54.68
C GLN A 326 19.47 46.72 -55.01
N ALA A 327 19.50 47.61 -54.01
CA ALA A 327 20.06 48.96 -54.14
C ALA A 327 21.57 48.96 -54.45
N LEU A 328 22.31 48.00 -53.71
CA LEU A 328 23.74 47.81 -53.93
C LEU A 328 24.04 47.30 -55.38
N GLU A 329 23.25 46.27 -55.83
CA GLU A 329 23.33 45.73 -57.18
C GLU A 329 23.08 46.82 -58.23
N THR A 330 22.05 47.62 -57.98
CA THR A 330 21.73 48.77 -58.84
C THR A 330 22.86 49.78 -58.81
N ALA A 331 23.38 50.15 -57.65
CA ALA A 331 24.47 51.10 -57.52
C ALA A 331 25.78 50.55 -58.08
N ALA A 332 26.09 49.22 -57.89
CA ALA A 332 27.25 48.60 -58.52
C ALA A 332 27.12 48.53 -60.05
N SER A 333 25.95 48.23 -60.58
CA SER A 333 25.63 48.24 -62.00
C SER A 333 25.72 49.63 -62.56
N GLU A 334 25.23 50.64 -61.86
CA GLU A 334 25.38 52.05 -62.24
C GLU A 334 26.83 52.54 -62.22
N PHE A 335 27.57 52.08 -61.13
CA PHE A 335 28.99 52.38 -61.01
C PHE A 335 29.80 51.75 -62.17
N SER A 336 29.55 50.46 -62.41
CA SER A 336 30.18 49.73 -63.51
C SER A 336 29.88 50.38 -64.87
N ARG A 337 28.65 50.81 -65.06
CA ARG A 337 28.23 51.60 -66.26
C ARG A 337 28.89 52.98 -66.35
N ARG A 338 29.23 53.58 -65.20
CA ARG A 338 29.91 54.85 -65.14
C ARG A 338 31.43 54.74 -65.30
N VAL A 339 31.99 53.57 -64.96
CA VAL A 339 33.42 53.32 -64.99
C VAL A 339 33.81 52.58 -66.28
N ALA A 340 32.89 51.69 -66.73
CA ALA A 340 33.00 51.15 -68.08
C ALA A 340 32.75 52.27 -69.09
#